data_fa30049dd01038829d34f0b7a30609df
#
_entry.id   fa30049dd01038829d34f0b7a30609df
#
_cell.length_a   1.000
_cell.length_b   1.000
_cell.length_c   1.000
_cell.angle_alpha   90.00
_cell.angle_beta   90.00
_cell.angle_gamma   90.00
#
_symmetry.space_group_name_H-M   'P 1'
#
loop_
_entity.id
_entity.type
_entity.pdbx_description
1 polymer ?
#
loop_
_entity_poly.entity_id
_entity_poly.type
_entity_poly.pdbx_seq_one_letter_code
_entity_poly.pdbx_strand_id
1 'polypeptide(L)'
;LVFADTHISPDEVRQLYQQAYFFGDEYLNYLEDKPFLQENFSARLRTVRKFSGGGDLFEIGCAYGFFLDLARHHWNAEGCDISSQACSYAQQQGLNAVCSEFLDLSRPENHYDVVALWDTIEHLSRPDLYIEKGARLLKSGGVLCVTTGDIGSTMARMRKQRWRLIHPPTHLYYFDRLTMEKLLLKNGLDVVHFEHCGYSRSVQQMLYSLLVLNRETPLRKSIYAVLKPLFAFSLYLNLFDIMFVIARKK
;
A
#
# COMPACT_ATOMS: atom_id res chain seq x y z
N LEU A 1 9.32 6.69 -15.65
CA LEU A 1 8.63 7.41 -14.57
C LEU A 1 7.71 8.45 -15.18
N VAL A 2 6.46 8.43 -14.78
CA VAL A 2 5.46 9.47 -15.08
C VAL A 2 5.06 10.09 -13.76
N PHE A 3 4.74 11.37 -13.74
CA PHE A 3 4.26 12.06 -12.54
C PHE A 3 3.05 12.92 -12.89
N ALA A 4 2.22 13.15 -11.88
CA ALA A 4 1.10 14.07 -12.02
C ALA A 4 1.61 15.50 -11.77
N ASP A 5 1.31 16.40 -12.71
CA ASP A 5 1.60 17.83 -12.55
C ASP A 5 0.49 18.44 -11.69
N THR A 6 0.62 18.31 -10.38
CA THR A 6 -0.33 18.83 -9.40
C THR A 6 0.32 19.94 -8.60
N HIS A 7 -0.33 21.11 -8.56
CA HIS A 7 0.10 22.24 -7.71
C HIS A 7 -0.46 22.09 -6.28
N ILE A 8 -0.24 20.93 -5.65
CA ILE A 8 -0.73 20.65 -4.29
C ILE A 8 0.40 20.89 -3.30
N SER A 9 0.14 21.69 -2.28
CA SER A 9 1.06 21.94 -1.18
C SER A 9 1.16 20.70 -0.25
N PRO A 10 2.27 20.58 0.53
CA PRO A 10 2.40 19.48 1.51
C PRO A 10 1.25 19.43 2.53
N ASP A 11 0.69 20.57 2.90
CA ASP A 11 -0.43 20.65 3.85
C ASP A 11 -1.74 20.16 3.23
N GLU A 12 -1.98 20.46 1.96
CA GLU A 12 -3.13 19.92 1.22
C GLU A 12 -3.00 18.41 1.04
N VAL A 13 -1.80 17.89 0.78
CA VAL A 13 -1.54 16.43 0.77
C VAL A 13 -1.90 15.82 2.12
N ARG A 14 -1.44 16.40 3.24
CA ARG A 14 -1.80 15.91 4.58
C ARG A 14 -3.30 15.88 4.83
N GLN A 15 -4.04 16.88 4.35
CA GLN A 15 -5.49 16.93 4.49
C GLN A 15 -6.20 15.83 3.71
N LEU A 16 -5.71 15.49 2.51
CA LEU A 16 -6.25 14.37 1.71
C LEU A 16 -6.15 13.02 2.43
N TYR A 17 -5.07 12.79 3.21
CA TYR A 17 -4.86 11.54 3.96
C TYR A 17 -5.49 11.52 5.35
N GLN A 18 -6.30 12.51 5.70
CA GLN A 18 -7.13 12.46 6.90
C GLN A 18 -8.38 11.58 6.65
N GLN A 19 -9.50 11.94 7.20
CA GLN A 19 -10.68 11.08 7.24
C GLN A 19 -11.25 10.66 5.86
N ALA A 20 -11.18 11.52 4.83
CA ALA A 20 -11.79 11.29 3.52
C ALA A 20 -11.12 10.13 2.75
N TYR A 21 -9.82 9.97 2.85
CA TYR A 21 -9.08 8.90 2.17
C TYR A 21 -9.53 7.49 2.59
N PHE A 22 -9.74 7.28 3.88
CA PHE A 22 -10.12 5.98 4.43
C PHE A 22 -11.62 5.72 4.41
N PHE A 23 -12.44 6.75 4.19
CA PHE A 23 -13.90 6.66 4.24
C PHE A 23 -14.54 7.51 3.13
N GLY A 24 -14.66 6.93 1.95
CA GLY A 24 -15.46 7.48 0.87
C GLY A 24 -14.75 7.75 -0.45
N ASP A 25 -13.52 8.24 -0.45
CA ASP A 25 -12.82 8.59 -1.70
C ASP A 25 -12.09 7.38 -2.30
N GLU A 26 -11.17 6.75 -1.56
CA GLU A 26 -10.41 5.59 -2.04
C GLU A 26 -11.02 4.27 -1.53
N TYR A 27 -11.50 4.25 -0.29
CA TYR A 27 -12.14 3.11 0.34
C TYR A 27 -13.55 3.48 0.83
N LEU A 28 -14.53 2.62 0.57
CA LEU A 28 -15.87 2.80 1.13
C LEU A 28 -15.86 2.75 2.66
N ASN A 29 -15.14 1.77 3.20
CA ASN A 29 -14.86 1.64 4.61
C ASN A 29 -13.63 0.73 4.79
N TYR A 30 -12.47 1.33 5.05
CA TYR A 30 -11.20 0.61 5.17
C TYR A 30 -11.23 -0.44 6.29
N LEU A 31 -11.97 -0.20 7.37
CA LEU A 31 -12.10 -1.15 8.48
C LEU A 31 -12.95 -2.38 8.11
N GLU A 32 -14.00 -2.21 7.31
CA GLU A 32 -14.81 -3.34 6.82
C GLU A 32 -14.02 -4.19 5.82
N ASP A 33 -13.04 -3.60 5.13
CA ASP A 33 -12.15 -4.28 4.19
C ASP A 33 -11.03 -5.08 4.87
N LYS A 34 -10.85 -4.95 6.19
CA LYS A 34 -9.78 -5.63 6.95
C LYS A 34 -9.58 -7.10 6.57
N PRO A 35 -10.61 -7.96 6.47
CA PRO A 35 -10.39 -9.38 6.13
C PRO A 35 -9.73 -9.58 4.76
N PHE A 36 -10.14 -8.81 3.75
CA PHE A 36 -9.60 -8.90 2.38
C PHE A 36 -8.21 -8.30 2.29
N LEU A 37 -7.96 -7.19 2.98
CA LEU A 37 -6.64 -6.58 3.07
C LEU A 37 -5.65 -7.50 3.78
N GLN A 38 -6.06 -8.16 4.87
CA GLN A 38 -5.23 -9.13 5.57
C GLN A 38 -4.98 -10.40 4.74
N GLU A 39 -5.91 -10.84 3.89
CA GLU A 39 -5.67 -11.92 2.92
C GLU A 39 -4.56 -11.53 1.92
N ASN A 40 -4.63 -10.31 1.37
CA ASN A 40 -3.61 -9.77 0.47
C ASN A 40 -2.25 -9.64 1.17
N PHE A 41 -2.22 -9.06 2.37
CA PHE A 41 -1.00 -8.94 3.16
C PHE A 41 -0.43 -10.29 3.58
N SER A 42 -1.26 -11.28 3.87
CA SER A 42 -0.81 -12.65 4.15
C SER A 42 -0.09 -13.29 2.96
N ALA A 43 -0.54 -13.02 1.73
CA ALA A 43 0.15 -13.48 0.53
C ALA A 43 1.53 -12.80 0.39
N ARG A 44 1.59 -11.47 0.55
CA ARG A 44 2.85 -10.69 0.52
C ARG A 44 3.81 -11.15 1.62
N LEU A 45 3.30 -11.35 2.84
CA LEU A 45 4.08 -11.82 3.99
C LEU A 45 4.73 -13.18 3.73
N ARG A 46 3.99 -14.13 3.13
CA ARG A 46 4.57 -15.44 2.74
C ARG A 46 5.74 -15.29 1.78
N THR A 47 5.69 -14.34 0.86
CA THR A 47 6.79 -14.07 -0.06
C THR A 47 7.97 -13.40 0.67
N VAL A 48 7.72 -12.37 1.51
CA VAL A 48 8.78 -11.70 2.29
C VAL A 48 9.56 -12.69 3.16
N ARG A 49 8.86 -13.64 3.80
CA ARG A 49 9.47 -14.67 4.65
C ARG A 49 10.47 -15.59 3.94
N LYS A 50 10.43 -15.68 2.63
CA LYS A 50 11.46 -16.41 1.85
C LYS A 50 12.79 -15.67 1.80
N PHE A 51 12.78 -14.36 2.05
CA PHE A 51 13.96 -13.49 1.97
C PHE A 51 14.46 -13.01 3.33
N SER A 52 13.55 -12.97 4.35
CA SER A 52 13.86 -12.63 5.74
C SER A 52 12.97 -13.43 6.68
N GLY A 53 13.58 -14.22 7.54
CA GLY A 53 12.85 -15.16 8.42
C GLY A 53 12.41 -14.58 9.77
N GLY A 54 12.82 -13.36 10.11
CA GLY A 54 12.55 -12.72 11.42
C GLY A 54 13.42 -11.50 11.63
N GLY A 55 13.53 -11.02 12.88
CA GLY A 55 14.27 -9.83 13.28
C GLY A 55 13.38 -8.60 13.43
N ASP A 56 13.84 -7.44 12.92
CA ASP A 56 13.15 -6.16 13.06
C ASP A 56 12.54 -5.75 11.72
N LEU A 57 11.27 -5.31 11.74
CA LEU A 57 10.56 -4.85 10.55
C LEU A 57 10.02 -3.44 10.76
N PHE A 58 10.19 -2.58 9.76
CA PHE A 58 9.60 -1.25 9.71
C PHE A 58 8.66 -1.10 8.51
N GLU A 59 7.42 -0.68 8.76
CA GLU A 59 6.43 -0.37 7.72
C GLU A 59 6.27 1.15 7.57
N ILE A 60 6.46 1.65 6.35
CA ILE A 60 6.24 3.06 6.01
C ILE A 60 4.84 3.18 5.40
N GLY A 61 3.98 4.02 5.99
CA GLY A 61 2.58 4.13 5.60
C GLY A 61 1.75 2.96 6.14
N CYS A 62 1.84 2.69 7.45
CA CYS A 62 1.20 1.50 8.04
C CYS A 62 -0.33 1.62 8.19
N ALA A 63 -0.92 2.78 7.94
CA ALA A 63 -2.36 3.04 8.07
C ALA A 63 -2.93 2.47 9.40
N TYR A 64 -3.99 1.69 9.33
CA TYR A 64 -4.63 1.03 10.49
C TYR A 64 -3.85 -0.18 11.03
N GLY A 65 -2.62 -0.44 10.54
CA GLY A 65 -1.73 -1.48 11.03
C GLY A 65 -2.12 -2.91 10.63
N PHE A 66 -2.90 -3.11 9.57
CA PHE A 66 -3.36 -4.46 9.19
C PHE A 66 -2.24 -5.39 8.75
N PHE A 67 -1.18 -4.86 8.14
CA PHE A 67 0.01 -5.64 7.85
C PHE A 67 0.86 -5.84 9.10
N LEU A 68 1.03 -4.81 9.94
CA LEU A 68 1.75 -4.93 11.23
C LEU A 68 1.15 -6.01 12.11
N ASP A 69 -0.19 -6.13 12.14
CA ASP A 69 -0.91 -7.15 12.91
C ASP A 69 -0.53 -8.59 12.49
N LEU A 70 -0.26 -8.80 11.22
CA LEU A 70 0.25 -10.08 10.71
C LEU A 70 1.77 -10.22 10.91
N ALA A 71 2.51 -9.14 10.67
CA ALA A 71 3.97 -9.15 10.71
C ALA A 71 4.52 -9.40 12.12
N ARG A 72 3.87 -8.89 13.18
CA ARG A 72 4.29 -9.07 14.58
C ARG A 72 4.40 -10.52 15.03
N HIS A 73 3.81 -11.45 14.30
CA HIS A 73 3.95 -12.89 14.62
C HIS A 73 5.30 -13.48 14.15
N HIS A 74 6.07 -12.70 13.37
CA HIS A 74 7.33 -13.16 12.77
C HIS A 74 8.49 -12.18 13.00
N TRP A 75 8.20 -10.88 13.18
CA TRP A 75 9.18 -9.82 13.41
C TRP A 75 8.80 -8.97 14.62
N ASN A 76 9.77 -8.31 15.20
CA ASN A 76 9.52 -7.14 16.01
C ASN A 76 9.11 -6.00 15.05
N ALA A 77 7.78 -5.88 14.82
CA ALA A 77 7.22 -5.03 13.79
C ALA A 77 6.79 -3.69 14.34
N GLU A 78 7.27 -2.62 13.72
CA GLU A 78 6.81 -1.25 13.95
C GLU A 78 6.54 -0.54 12.63
N GLY A 79 5.80 0.59 12.67
CA GLY A 79 5.53 1.37 11.48
C GLY A 79 5.19 2.82 11.79
N CYS A 80 5.08 3.63 10.74
CA CYS A 80 4.60 4.99 10.85
C CYS A 80 3.55 5.32 9.80
N ASP A 81 2.70 6.27 10.15
CA ASP A 81 1.73 6.86 9.24
C ASP A 81 1.50 8.34 9.61
N ILE A 82 1.07 9.16 8.66
CA ILE A 82 0.74 10.57 8.91
C ILE A 82 -0.68 10.76 9.46
N SER A 83 -1.54 9.75 9.33
CA SER A 83 -2.92 9.78 9.81
C SER A 83 -2.98 9.48 11.30
N SER A 84 -3.30 10.49 12.10
CA SER A 84 -3.45 10.33 13.56
C SER A 84 -4.57 9.34 13.93
N GLN A 85 -5.66 9.32 13.16
CA GLN A 85 -6.77 8.41 13.36
C GLN A 85 -6.35 6.96 13.13
N ALA A 86 -5.63 6.69 12.03
CA ALA A 86 -5.17 5.36 11.68
C ALA A 86 -4.14 4.85 12.72
N CYS A 87 -3.17 5.68 13.08
CA CYS A 87 -2.19 5.36 14.14
C CYS A 87 -2.86 5.08 15.48
N SER A 88 -3.82 5.92 15.90
CA SER A 88 -4.55 5.71 17.17
C SER A 88 -5.29 4.38 17.19
N TYR A 89 -5.92 4.00 16.07
CA TYR A 89 -6.55 2.69 15.95
C TYR A 89 -5.51 1.55 16.07
N ALA A 90 -4.40 1.64 15.32
CA ALA A 90 -3.35 0.63 15.37
C ALA A 90 -2.79 0.46 16.79
N GLN A 91 -2.52 1.58 17.50
CA GLN A 91 -2.07 1.58 18.89
C GLN A 91 -3.08 0.94 19.84
N GLN A 92 -4.39 1.20 19.66
CA GLN A 92 -5.46 0.55 20.44
C GLN A 92 -5.52 -0.96 20.22
N GLN A 93 -5.05 -1.45 19.07
CA GLN A 93 -4.88 -2.89 18.79
C GLN A 93 -3.56 -3.46 19.35
N GLY A 94 -2.80 -2.67 20.10
CA GLY A 94 -1.51 -3.09 20.68
C GLY A 94 -0.39 -3.20 19.63
N LEU A 95 -0.48 -2.45 18.54
CA LEU A 95 0.55 -2.39 17.50
C LEU A 95 1.50 -1.21 17.75
N ASN A 96 2.77 -1.38 17.37
CA ASN A 96 3.78 -0.32 17.48
C ASN A 96 3.72 0.59 16.25
N ALA A 97 2.73 1.48 16.23
CA ALA A 97 2.52 2.48 15.17
C ALA A 97 2.83 3.89 15.70
N VAL A 98 3.60 4.66 14.94
CA VAL A 98 3.98 6.04 15.28
C VAL A 98 3.31 7.00 14.31
N CYS A 99 2.59 8.00 14.84
CA CYS A 99 2.00 9.05 14.02
C CYS A 99 3.06 10.10 13.71
N SER A 100 3.69 10.00 12.55
CA SER A 100 4.73 10.92 12.10
C SER A 100 4.98 10.77 10.61
N GLU A 101 5.47 11.85 10.00
CA GLU A 101 6.12 11.78 8.69
C GLU A 101 7.39 10.94 8.80
N PHE A 102 7.57 9.97 7.88
CA PHE A 102 8.72 9.07 7.92
C PHE A 102 10.06 9.79 7.84
N LEU A 103 10.16 10.83 7.01
CA LEU A 103 11.41 11.57 6.84
C LEU A 103 11.84 12.30 8.13
N ASP A 104 10.90 12.67 8.98
CA ASP A 104 11.14 13.37 10.25
C ASP A 104 11.49 12.41 11.40
N LEU A 105 11.19 11.11 11.26
CA LEU A 105 11.48 10.11 12.30
C LEU A 105 12.98 9.85 12.45
N SER A 106 13.48 9.89 13.68
CA SER A 106 14.80 9.36 14.01
C SER A 106 14.68 7.86 14.26
N ARG A 107 15.40 7.06 13.49
CA ARG A 107 15.53 5.59 13.65
C ARG A 107 16.97 5.18 13.41
N PRO A 108 17.44 4.12 14.10
CA PRO A 108 18.82 3.66 13.96
C PRO A 108 19.08 3.13 12.55
N GLU A 109 20.22 3.51 11.98
CA GLU A 109 20.69 2.95 10.72
C GLU A 109 21.17 1.50 10.91
N ASN A 110 21.12 0.70 9.83
CA ASN A 110 21.54 -0.71 9.84
C ASN A 110 20.89 -1.55 10.94
N HIS A 111 19.61 -1.32 11.19
CA HIS A 111 18.86 -1.96 12.28
C HIS A 111 17.80 -2.96 11.79
N TYR A 112 17.08 -2.63 10.73
CA TYR A 112 15.96 -3.45 10.28
C TYR A 112 16.38 -4.53 9.30
N ASP A 113 15.76 -5.70 9.45
CA ASP A 113 15.86 -6.81 8.51
C ASP A 113 14.92 -6.63 7.31
N VAL A 114 13.79 -5.94 7.56
CA VAL A 114 12.78 -5.63 6.54
C VAL A 114 12.34 -4.17 6.66
N VAL A 115 12.28 -3.45 5.53
CA VAL A 115 11.54 -2.19 5.39
C VAL A 115 10.47 -2.39 4.33
N ALA A 116 9.21 -2.04 4.61
CA ALA A 116 8.09 -2.27 3.70
C ALA A 116 7.31 -0.99 3.38
N LEU A 117 6.88 -0.87 2.12
CA LEU A 117 5.96 0.15 1.62
C LEU A 117 4.88 -0.56 0.78
N TRP A 118 3.64 -0.57 1.26
CA TRP A 118 2.54 -1.23 0.58
C TRP A 118 1.61 -0.19 -0.03
N ASP A 119 1.61 -0.07 -1.37
CA ASP A 119 0.78 0.88 -2.11
C ASP A 119 0.88 2.31 -1.51
N THR A 120 2.12 2.73 -1.23
CA THR A 120 2.46 3.97 -0.52
C THR A 120 3.36 4.87 -1.37
N ILE A 121 4.34 4.30 -2.09
CA ILE A 121 5.39 5.06 -2.78
C ILE A 121 4.86 6.02 -3.84
N GLU A 122 3.74 5.69 -4.48
CA GLU A 122 3.06 6.52 -5.49
C GLU A 122 2.46 7.80 -4.91
N HIS A 123 2.22 7.82 -3.62
CA HIS A 123 1.60 8.94 -2.89
C HIS A 123 2.63 9.92 -2.33
N LEU A 124 3.89 9.55 -2.28
CA LEU A 124 4.95 10.32 -1.63
C LEU A 124 5.41 11.47 -2.52
N SER A 125 5.60 12.66 -1.93
CA SER A 125 6.12 13.83 -2.65
C SER A 125 7.61 13.67 -3.06
N ARG A 126 8.37 12.91 -2.28
CA ARG A 126 9.80 12.66 -2.50
C ARG A 126 10.14 11.17 -2.34
N PRO A 127 9.62 10.30 -3.24
CA PRO A 127 9.84 8.86 -3.14
C PRO A 127 11.33 8.47 -3.14
N ASP A 128 12.17 9.29 -3.76
CA ASP A 128 13.63 9.15 -3.76
C ASP A 128 14.21 9.20 -2.33
N LEU A 129 13.81 10.17 -1.50
CA LEU A 129 14.28 10.31 -0.13
C LEU A 129 13.76 9.19 0.80
N TYR A 130 12.54 8.71 0.55
CA TYR A 130 11.99 7.59 1.32
C TYR A 130 12.74 6.28 1.07
N ILE A 131 13.06 5.98 -0.20
CA ILE A 131 13.86 4.80 -0.54
C ILE A 131 15.27 4.95 0.00
N GLU A 132 15.91 6.14 -0.12
CA GLU A 132 17.24 6.42 0.41
C GLU A 132 17.27 6.18 1.93
N LYS A 133 16.33 6.77 2.68
CA LYS A 133 16.26 6.60 4.14
C LYS A 133 15.94 5.15 4.50
N GLY A 134 14.98 4.51 3.83
CA GLY A 134 14.67 3.09 4.03
C GLY A 134 15.88 2.19 3.84
N ALA A 135 16.68 2.43 2.80
CA ALA A 135 17.92 1.69 2.54
C ALA A 135 18.96 1.90 3.66
N ARG A 136 19.08 3.11 4.21
CA ARG A 136 19.99 3.36 5.36
C ARG A 136 19.56 2.61 6.61
N LEU A 137 18.26 2.51 6.87
CA LEU A 137 17.72 1.79 8.02
C LEU A 137 17.96 0.28 7.96
N LEU A 138 18.04 -0.30 6.75
CA LEU A 138 18.26 -1.73 6.55
C LEU A 138 19.67 -2.15 6.99
N LYS A 139 19.77 -3.32 7.61
CA LYS A 139 21.02 -4.07 7.80
C LYS A 139 21.61 -4.47 6.43
N SER A 140 22.92 -4.72 6.34
CA SER A 140 23.47 -5.42 5.18
C SER A 140 22.79 -6.78 5.04
N GLY A 141 22.36 -7.13 3.82
CA GLY A 141 21.56 -8.32 3.57
C GLY A 141 20.05 -8.18 3.87
N GLY A 142 19.62 -7.11 4.55
CA GLY A 142 18.20 -6.80 4.77
C GLY A 142 17.45 -6.47 3.49
N VAL A 143 16.13 -6.51 3.51
CA VAL A 143 15.30 -6.35 2.30
C VAL A 143 14.31 -5.20 2.40
N LEU A 144 14.19 -4.45 1.31
CA LEU A 144 13.16 -3.45 1.09
C LEU A 144 12.07 -4.06 0.20
N CYS A 145 10.82 -3.96 0.64
CA CYS A 145 9.64 -4.52 -0.02
C CYS A 145 8.70 -3.38 -0.45
N VAL A 146 8.31 -3.36 -1.74
CA VAL A 146 7.44 -2.32 -2.29
C VAL A 146 6.33 -2.94 -3.12
N THR A 147 5.08 -2.49 -2.93
CA THR A 147 4.03 -2.65 -3.94
C THR A 147 3.60 -1.29 -4.47
N THR A 148 3.31 -1.23 -5.77
CA THR A 148 2.72 -0.05 -6.43
C THR A 148 2.21 -0.42 -7.82
N GLY A 149 1.44 0.45 -8.44
CA GLY A 149 0.99 0.28 -9.81
C GLY A 149 2.14 0.24 -10.83
N ASP A 150 2.03 -0.66 -11.83
CA ASP A 150 2.96 -0.73 -12.96
C ASP A 150 2.36 -0.05 -14.21
N ILE A 151 2.77 1.21 -14.45
CA ILE A 151 2.35 1.94 -15.66
C ILE A 151 2.90 1.33 -16.94
N GLY A 152 3.95 0.50 -16.85
CA GLY A 152 4.52 -0.26 -17.94
C GLY A 152 3.72 -1.52 -18.32
N SER A 153 2.74 -1.93 -17.50
CA SER A 153 1.93 -3.12 -17.72
C SER A 153 1.09 -3.06 -19.00
N THR A 154 0.72 -4.22 -19.51
CA THR A 154 -0.18 -4.30 -20.68
C THR A 154 -1.51 -3.62 -20.41
N MET A 155 -2.08 -3.81 -19.21
CA MET A 155 -3.34 -3.19 -18.80
C MET A 155 -3.24 -1.67 -18.80
N ALA A 156 -2.19 -1.10 -18.23
CA ALA A 156 -1.98 0.34 -18.20
C ALA A 156 -1.82 0.92 -19.61
N ARG A 157 -1.03 0.26 -20.47
CA ARG A 157 -0.82 0.68 -21.87
C ARG A 157 -2.11 0.66 -22.70
N MET A 158 -2.96 -0.36 -22.51
CA MET A 158 -4.25 -0.46 -23.19
C MET A 158 -5.25 0.61 -22.72
N ARG A 159 -5.33 0.83 -21.41
CA ARG A 159 -6.28 1.75 -20.80
C ARG A 159 -5.83 3.21 -20.85
N LYS A 160 -4.53 3.45 -20.94
CA LYS A 160 -3.91 4.80 -20.97
C LYS A 160 -4.43 5.66 -19.80
N GLN A 161 -4.96 6.85 -20.10
CA GLN A 161 -5.51 7.78 -19.09
C GLN A 161 -6.74 7.23 -18.33
N ARG A 162 -7.35 6.14 -18.83
CA ARG A 162 -8.47 5.45 -18.15
C ARG A 162 -8.02 4.27 -17.31
N TRP A 163 -6.71 4.10 -17.13
CA TRP A 163 -6.21 3.06 -16.22
C TRP A 163 -6.61 3.43 -14.80
N ARG A 164 -7.15 2.43 -14.07
CA ARG A 164 -7.76 2.63 -12.74
C ARG A 164 -6.83 3.21 -11.68
N LEU A 165 -5.51 3.11 -11.86
CA LEU A 165 -4.52 3.65 -10.93
C LEU A 165 -4.02 5.06 -11.32
N ILE A 166 -4.52 5.65 -12.42
CA ILE A 166 -4.32 7.09 -12.66
C ILE A 166 -5.36 7.84 -11.84
N HIS A 167 -4.93 8.33 -10.70
CA HIS A 167 -5.80 8.87 -9.66
C HIS A 167 -5.21 10.16 -9.02
N PRO A 168 -4.91 11.21 -9.82
CA PRO A 168 -4.50 12.47 -9.24
C PRO A 168 -5.69 13.12 -8.47
N PRO A 169 -5.45 13.82 -7.36
CA PRO A 169 -4.14 14.19 -6.84
C PRO A 169 -3.52 13.21 -5.85
N THR A 170 -4.13 12.07 -5.56
CA THR A 170 -3.62 11.13 -4.57
C THR A 170 -2.40 10.36 -5.07
N HIS A 171 -2.40 9.91 -6.34
CA HIS A 171 -1.23 9.31 -6.96
C HIS A 171 -0.38 10.37 -7.66
N LEU A 172 0.79 10.65 -7.13
CA LEU A 172 1.73 11.65 -7.64
C LEU A 172 2.72 11.05 -8.64
N TYR A 173 3.12 9.79 -8.45
CA TYR A 173 4.12 9.11 -9.26
C TYR A 173 3.59 7.77 -9.78
N TYR A 174 3.98 7.46 -11.02
CA TYR A 174 3.63 6.21 -11.69
C TYR A 174 4.92 5.55 -12.14
N PHE A 175 5.24 4.43 -11.50
CA PHE A 175 6.45 3.66 -11.76
C PHE A 175 6.19 2.59 -12.82
N ASP A 176 7.19 2.30 -13.61
CA ASP A 176 7.33 1.04 -14.33
C ASP A 176 8.48 0.22 -13.71
N ARG A 177 8.59 -1.02 -14.09
CA ARG A 177 9.63 -1.91 -13.59
C ARG A 177 11.02 -1.30 -13.70
N LEU A 178 11.37 -0.73 -14.85
CA LEU A 178 12.72 -0.17 -15.09
C LEU A 178 13.02 1.04 -14.20
N THR A 179 12.05 1.92 -14.00
CA THR A 179 12.20 3.08 -13.10
C THR A 179 12.31 2.68 -11.65
N MET A 180 11.54 1.68 -11.22
CA MET A 180 11.66 1.13 -9.87
C MET A 180 13.03 0.49 -9.65
N GLU A 181 13.50 -0.38 -10.56
CA GLU A 181 14.80 -1.01 -10.47
C GLU A 181 15.95 0.04 -10.42
N LYS A 182 15.88 1.10 -11.24
CA LYS A 182 16.86 2.19 -11.21
C LYS A 182 16.87 2.96 -9.89
N LEU A 183 15.68 3.23 -9.32
CA LEU A 183 15.56 3.93 -8.04
C LEU A 183 16.17 3.10 -6.91
N LEU A 184 15.88 1.81 -6.88
CA LEU A 184 16.42 0.87 -5.89
C LEU A 184 17.94 0.71 -6.02
N LEU A 185 18.43 0.48 -7.23
CA LEU A 185 19.86 0.30 -7.51
C LEU A 185 20.69 1.54 -7.13
N LYS A 186 20.17 2.74 -7.41
CA LYS A 186 20.81 4.02 -7.01
C LYS A 186 21.05 4.09 -5.49
N ASN A 187 20.23 3.40 -4.69
CA ASN A 187 20.31 3.37 -3.23
C ASN A 187 20.98 2.10 -2.69
N GLY A 188 21.75 1.37 -3.50
CA GLY A 188 22.49 0.18 -3.08
C GLY A 188 21.62 -1.05 -2.83
N LEU A 189 20.44 -1.09 -3.44
CA LEU A 189 19.47 -2.17 -3.31
C LEU A 189 19.38 -2.96 -4.63
N ASP A 190 19.74 -4.23 -4.62
CA ASP A 190 19.61 -5.12 -5.77
C ASP A 190 18.26 -5.83 -5.75
N VAL A 191 17.51 -5.76 -6.84
CA VAL A 191 16.21 -6.47 -6.96
C VAL A 191 16.46 -7.98 -6.95
N VAL A 192 15.88 -8.65 -5.95
CA VAL A 192 15.98 -10.12 -5.78
C VAL A 192 14.66 -10.84 -6.06
N HIS A 193 13.55 -10.09 -6.13
CA HIS A 193 12.24 -10.62 -6.48
C HIS A 193 11.40 -9.56 -7.20
N PHE A 194 10.69 -10.01 -8.23
CA PHE A 194 9.70 -9.22 -8.94
C PHE A 194 8.54 -10.11 -9.35
N GLU A 195 7.33 -9.70 -9.01
CA GLU A 195 6.11 -10.34 -9.52
C GLU A 195 5.00 -9.30 -9.71
N HIS A 196 4.01 -9.62 -10.56
CA HIS A 196 2.75 -8.90 -10.54
C HIS A 196 1.78 -9.59 -9.58
N CYS A 197 1.33 -8.86 -8.58
CA CYS A 197 0.38 -9.36 -7.59
C CYS A 197 -1.06 -8.91 -7.90
N GLY A 198 -2.03 -9.70 -7.45
CA GLY A 198 -3.44 -9.36 -7.48
C GLY A 198 -3.95 -8.95 -6.10
N TYR A 199 -5.26 -8.69 -6.07
CA TYR A 199 -5.99 -8.36 -4.85
C TYR A 199 -7.21 -9.26 -4.68
N SER A 200 -7.41 -9.74 -3.46
CA SER A 200 -8.69 -10.24 -3.00
C SER A 200 -9.60 -9.06 -2.69
N ARG A 201 -10.79 -9.06 -3.27
CA ARG A 201 -11.81 -8.03 -3.05
C ARG A 201 -13.15 -8.66 -2.69
N SER A 202 -13.90 -7.99 -1.84
CA SER A 202 -15.27 -8.38 -1.55
C SER A 202 -16.15 -8.24 -2.78
N VAL A 203 -16.79 -9.32 -3.20
CA VAL A 203 -17.78 -9.25 -4.29
C VAL A 203 -19.00 -8.42 -3.87
N GLN A 204 -19.35 -8.41 -2.59
CA GLN A 204 -20.40 -7.54 -2.06
C GLN A 204 -20.08 -6.06 -2.27
N GLN A 205 -18.84 -5.63 -2.02
CA GLN A 205 -18.43 -4.23 -2.23
C GLN A 205 -18.36 -3.88 -3.71
N MET A 206 -17.86 -4.79 -4.56
CA MET A 206 -17.91 -4.61 -6.01
C MET A 206 -19.35 -4.43 -6.50
N LEU A 207 -20.27 -5.24 -5.97
CA LEU A 207 -21.70 -5.14 -6.27
C LEU A 207 -22.31 -3.83 -5.76
N TYR A 208 -21.94 -3.40 -4.55
CA TYR A 208 -22.36 -2.11 -3.99
C TYR A 208 -21.89 -0.94 -4.85
N SER A 209 -20.62 -0.94 -5.24
CA SER A 209 -20.04 0.09 -6.12
C SER A 209 -20.78 0.15 -7.46
N LEU A 210 -21.10 -1.00 -8.04
CA LEU A 210 -21.77 -1.07 -9.32
C LEU A 210 -23.25 -0.63 -9.24
N LEU A 211 -23.96 -1.06 -8.22
CA LEU A 211 -25.42 -0.85 -8.13
C LEU A 211 -25.79 0.46 -7.44
N VAL A 212 -25.03 0.89 -6.44
CA VAL A 212 -25.45 1.95 -5.52
C VAL A 212 -24.64 3.22 -5.68
N LEU A 213 -23.29 3.14 -5.68
CA LEU A 213 -22.41 4.32 -5.66
C LEU A 213 -22.67 5.31 -6.80
N ASN A 214 -22.86 4.82 -8.02
CA ASN A 214 -23.03 5.70 -9.18
C ASN A 214 -24.42 6.33 -9.30
N ARG A 215 -25.43 5.77 -8.64
CA ARG A 215 -26.81 6.29 -8.63
C ARG A 215 -27.55 5.75 -7.39
N GLU A 216 -27.48 6.45 -6.29
CA GLU A 216 -28.23 6.11 -5.07
C GLU A 216 -29.75 6.26 -5.30
N THR A 217 -30.44 5.15 -5.42
CA THR A 217 -31.91 5.12 -5.42
C THR A 217 -32.40 4.07 -4.41
N PRO A 218 -33.59 4.28 -3.77
CA PRO A 218 -34.15 3.31 -2.84
C PRO A 218 -34.27 1.91 -3.44
N LEU A 219 -34.68 1.82 -4.72
CA LEU A 219 -34.80 0.56 -5.45
C LEU A 219 -33.46 -0.18 -5.56
N ARG A 220 -32.38 0.52 -5.89
CA ARG A 220 -31.05 -0.08 -6.02
C ARG A 220 -30.49 -0.55 -4.69
N LYS A 221 -30.73 0.23 -3.61
CA LYS A 221 -30.41 -0.19 -2.23
C LYS A 221 -31.17 -1.46 -1.84
N SER A 222 -32.45 -1.55 -2.19
CA SER A 222 -33.26 -2.76 -1.93
C SER A 222 -32.77 -3.97 -2.72
N ILE A 223 -32.46 -3.79 -4.01
CA ILE A 223 -31.86 -4.86 -4.84
C ILE A 223 -30.54 -5.33 -4.25
N TYR A 224 -29.66 -4.40 -3.88
CA TYR A 224 -28.39 -4.74 -3.23
C TYR A 224 -28.61 -5.50 -1.92
N ALA A 225 -29.51 -5.06 -1.05
CA ALA A 225 -29.81 -5.71 0.23
C ALA A 225 -30.26 -7.18 0.06
N VAL A 226 -31.05 -7.46 -0.98
CA VAL A 226 -31.50 -8.83 -1.33
C VAL A 226 -30.36 -9.67 -1.87
N LEU A 227 -29.49 -9.08 -2.70
CA LEU A 227 -28.38 -9.81 -3.34
C LEU A 227 -27.17 -10.00 -2.40
N LYS A 228 -26.95 -9.06 -1.46
CA LYS A 228 -25.80 -9.07 -0.56
C LYS A 228 -25.45 -10.42 0.05
N PRO A 229 -26.40 -11.21 0.62
CA PRO A 229 -26.06 -12.50 1.23
C PRO A 229 -25.53 -13.54 0.24
N LEU A 230 -25.94 -13.47 -1.03
CA LEU A 230 -25.52 -14.41 -2.07
C LEU A 230 -24.07 -14.19 -2.54
N PHE A 231 -23.50 -13.01 -2.27
CA PHE A 231 -22.17 -12.59 -2.72
C PHE A 231 -21.18 -12.38 -1.58
N ALA A 232 -21.40 -13.05 -0.44
CA ALA A 232 -20.55 -13.01 0.75
C ALA A 232 -19.25 -13.84 0.56
N PHE A 233 -18.49 -13.56 -0.52
CA PHE A 233 -17.21 -14.19 -0.79
C PHE A 233 -16.22 -13.19 -1.39
N SER A 234 -14.94 -13.53 -1.33
CA SER A 234 -13.87 -12.78 -1.98
C SER A 234 -13.57 -13.34 -3.37
N LEU A 235 -13.14 -12.47 -4.26
CA LEU A 235 -12.60 -12.84 -5.56
C LEU A 235 -11.17 -12.29 -5.66
N TYR A 236 -10.21 -13.20 -5.87
CA TYR A 236 -8.84 -12.80 -6.17
C TYR A 236 -8.72 -12.45 -7.66
N LEU A 237 -8.30 -11.22 -7.94
CA LEU A 237 -8.10 -10.73 -9.30
C LEU A 237 -6.65 -10.26 -9.45
N ASN A 238 -5.94 -10.84 -10.42
CA ASN A 238 -4.64 -10.34 -10.85
C ASN A 238 -4.78 -9.79 -12.28
N LEU A 239 -4.72 -8.48 -12.42
CA LEU A 239 -4.75 -7.78 -13.70
C LEU A 239 -3.33 -7.56 -14.27
N PHE A 240 -2.31 -8.09 -13.58
CA PHE A 240 -0.90 -7.94 -13.93
C PHE A 240 -0.46 -6.48 -14.08
N ASP A 241 -1.03 -5.60 -13.27
CA ASP A 241 -0.81 -4.16 -13.31
C ASP A 241 -0.36 -3.56 -11.98
N ILE A 242 -0.06 -4.42 -11.00
CA ILE A 242 0.52 -4.03 -9.71
C ILE A 242 1.79 -4.84 -9.54
N MET A 243 2.91 -4.17 -9.39
CA MET A 243 4.19 -4.82 -9.13
C MET A 243 4.41 -4.99 -7.63
N PHE A 244 4.97 -6.12 -7.26
CA PHE A 244 5.57 -6.38 -5.98
C PHE A 244 7.07 -6.65 -6.18
N VAL A 245 7.88 -5.83 -5.55
CA VAL A 245 9.33 -5.84 -5.68
C VAL A 245 9.97 -6.04 -4.32
N ILE A 246 10.94 -6.95 -4.24
CA ILE A 246 11.83 -7.08 -3.08
C ILE A 246 13.25 -6.81 -3.54
N ALA A 247 13.93 -5.89 -2.86
CA ALA A 247 15.32 -5.56 -3.14
C ALA A 247 16.18 -5.72 -1.89
N ARG A 248 17.36 -6.27 -2.03
CA ARG A 248 18.31 -6.59 -0.96
C ARG A 248 19.41 -5.54 -0.88
N LYS A 249 19.70 -5.06 0.34
CA LYS A 249 20.84 -4.18 0.61
C LYS A 249 22.15 -4.97 0.51
N LYS A 250 23.11 -4.41 -0.22
CA LYS A 250 24.48 -4.94 -0.35
C LYS A 250 25.22 -4.94 0.98
#